data_a7b66b7b9c655e6b61aa5a45305ba048
#
_entry.id   a7b66b7b9c655e6b61aa5a45305ba048
#
_cell.length_a   1.000
_cell.length_b   1.000
_cell.length_c   1.000
_cell.angle_alpha   90.00
_cell.angle_beta   90.00
_cell.angle_gamma   90.00
#
_symmetry.space_group_name_H-M   'P 1'
#
loop_
_entity.id
_entity.type
_entity.pdbx_description
1 polymer ?
#
loop_
_entity_poly.entity_id
_entity_poly.type
_entity_poly.pdbx_seq_one_letter_code
_entity_poly.pdbx_strand_id
1 'polypeptide(L)'
;MIGILEEDELSSVKVLAFFFFQIRHIESSIRAVKAILAMYPKDIWARAMLVRCFDALENYQSVIDVTDDMMLFDSNPEIKKSMALLRARAMQKLGRNEAVRKILSEIGMN
;
A
#
# COMPACT_ATOMS: atom_id res chain seq x y z
N MET A 1 -16.18 -1.40 24.62
CA MET A 1 -14.91 -0.79 24.24
C MET A 1 -14.47 -1.35 22.90
N ILE A 2 -14.08 -0.49 22.02
CA ILE A 2 -13.46 -0.96 20.79
C ILE A 2 -12.13 -1.55 21.18
N GLY A 3 -11.99 -2.86 21.01
CA GLY A 3 -10.75 -3.51 21.32
C GLY A 3 -9.66 -3.07 20.35
N ILE A 4 -8.54 -2.66 20.90
CA ILE A 4 -7.30 -2.63 20.12
C ILE A 4 -6.92 -4.10 19.99
N LEU A 5 -6.63 -4.55 18.78
CA LEU A 5 -6.20 -5.91 18.58
C LEU A 5 -4.89 -6.17 19.31
N GLU A 6 -4.81 -7.29 19.99
CA GLU A 6 -3.55 -7.75 20.57
C GLU A 6 -2.60 -8.10 19.41
N GLU A 7 -1.32 -8.19 19.73
CA GLU A 7 -0.29 -8.47 18.72
C GLU A 7 -0.58 -9.75 17.93
N ASP A 8 -1.03 -10.82 18.60
CA ASP A 8 -1.37 -12.08 17.93
C ASP A 8 -2.58 -11.93 17.03
N GLU A 9 -3.58 -11.18 17.47
CA GLU A 9 -4.77 -10.91 16.67
C GLU A 9 -4.44 -10.07 15.46
N LEU A 10 -3.61 -9.05 15.64
CA LEU A 10 -3.15 -8.21 14.55
C LEU A 10 -2.39 -9.03 13.50
N SER A 11 -1.48 -9.89 13.95
CA SER A 11 -0.74 -10.78 13.06
C SER A 11 -1.68 -11.71 12.32
N SER A 12 -2.70 -12.23 12.96
CA SER A 12 -3.69 -13.11 12.33
C SER A 12 -4.47 -12.39 11.25
N VAL A 13 -4.87 -11.14 11.48
CA VAL A 13 -5.59 -10.35 10.48
C VAL A 13 -4.67 -10.05 9.30
N LYS A 14 -3.39 -9.76 9.55
CA LYS A 14 -2.41 -9.55 8.48
C LYS A 14 -2.24 -10.80 7.60
N VAL A 15 -2.13 -11.96 8.23
CA VAL A 15 -2.03 -13.24 7.51
C VAL A 15 -3.27 -13.46 6.66
N LEU A 16 -4.45 -13.18 7.22
CA LEU A 16 -5.72 -13.33 6.50
C LEU A 16 -5.78 -12.38 5.29
N ALA A 17 -5.38 -11.13 5.47
CA ALA A 17 -5.35 -10.15 4.39
C ALA A 17 -4.43 -10.63 3.26
N PHE A 18 -3.24 -11.12 3.62
CA PHE A 18 -2.29 -11.65 2.67
C PHE A 18 -2.83 -12.88 1.93
N PHE A 19 -3.48 -13.78 2.67
CA PHE A 19 -4.09 -14.98 2.08
C PHE A 19 -5.16 -14.59 1.05
N PHE A 20 -6.06 -13.67 1.39
CA PHE A 20 -7.07 -13.19 0.44
C PHE A 20 -6.42 -12.61 -0.82
N PHE A 21 -5.34 -11.86 -0.64
CA PHE A 21 -4.61 -11.30 -1.78
C PHE A 21 -4.04 -12.43 -2.66
N GLN A 22 -3.46 -13.46 -2.06
CA GLN A 22 -2.86 -14.57 -2.78
C GLN A 22 -3.88 -15.36 -3.60
N ILE A 23 -5.08 -15.52 -3.08
CA ILE A 23 -6.14 -16.23 -3.82
C ILE A 23 -6.98 -15.29 -4.69
N ARG A 24 -6.53 -14.06 -4.88
CA ARG A 24 -7.14 -13.05 -5.75
C ARG A 24 -8.51 -12.55 -5.26
N HIS A 25 -8.82 -12.73 -4.01
CA HIS A 25 -9.97 -12.10 -3.35
C HIS A 25 -9.56 -10.72 -2.84
N ILE A 26 -9.30 -9.83 -3.79
CA ILE A 26 -8.67 -8.53 -3.49
C ILE A 26 -9.56 -7.66 -2.60
N GLU A 27 -10.86 -7.63 -2.85
CA GLU A 27 -11.77 -6.82 -2.03
C GLU A 27 -11.84 -7.29 -0.59
N SER A 28 -11.78 -8.60 -0.36
CA SER A 28 -11.72 -9.15 1.00
C SER A 28 -10.42 -8.76 1.69
N SER A 29 -9.30 -8.77 0.95
CA SER A 29 -8.03 -8.29 1.46
C SER A 29 -8.11 -6.81 1.85
N ILE A 30 -8.71 -5.98 1.01
CA ILE A 30 -8.90 -4.55 1.29
C ILE A 30 -9.69 -4.35 2.59
N ARG A 31 -10.77 -5.10 2.78
CA ARG A 31 -11.57 -4.99 4.00
C ARG A 31 -10.75 -5.33 5.24
N ALA A 32 -9.97 -6.40 5.19
CA ALA A 32 -9.09 -6.79 6.30
C ALA A 32 -8.05 -5.71 6.58
N VAL A 33 -7.41 -5.19 5.54
CA VAL A 33 -6.41 -4.13 5.66
C VAL A 33 -7.01 -2.85 6.23
N LYS A 34 -8.18 -2.46 5.77
CA LYS A 34 -8.85 -1.26 6.26
C LYS A 34 -9.24 -1.40 7.74
N ALA A 35 -9.60 -2.60 8.18
CA ALA A 35 -9.84 -2.86 9.59
C ALA A 35 -8.58 -2.62 10.43
N ILE A 36 -7.42 -3.06 9.94
CA ILE A 36 -6.14 -2.80 10.59
C ILE A 36 -5.87 -1.29 10.65
N LEU A 37 -6.04 -0.59 9.53
CA LEU A 37 -5.76 0.84 9.44
C LEU A 37 -6.72 1.69 10.28
N ALA A 38 -7.92 1.20 10.55
CA ALA A 38 -8.85 1.88 11.44
C ALA A 38 -8.29 1.96 12.88
N MET A 39 -7.54 0.95 13.29
CA MET A 39 -6.93 0.90 14.61
C MET A 39 -5.48 1.38 14.62
N TYR A 40 -4.75 1.13 13.55
CA TYR A 40 -3.34 1.46 13.42
C TYR A 40 -3.12 2.22 12.10
N PRO A 41 -3.49 3.51 12.04
CA PRO A 41 -3.46 4.27 10.78
C PRO A 41 -2.09 4.39 10.15
N LYS A 42 -1.03 4.22 10.93
CA LYS A 42 0.35 4.34 10.45
C LYS A 42 1.06 3.00 10.27
N ASP A 43 0.31 1.90 10.33
CA ASP A 43 0.91 0.59 10.10
C ASP A 43 1.40 0.50 8.66
N ILE A 44 2.71 0.41 8.50
CA ILE A 44 3.35 0.44 7.18
C ILE A 44 3.01 -0.79 6.36
N TRP A 45 3.00 -1.96 6.99
CA TRP A 45 2.64 -3.18 6.28
C TRP A 45 1.23 -3.09 5.69
N ALA A 46 0.28 -2.62 6.49
CA ALA A 46 -1.11 -2.49 6.05
C ALA A 46 -1.25 -1.48 4.92
N ARG A 47 -0.56 -0.35 5.00
CA ARG A 47 -0.59 0.64 3.92
C ARG A 47 0.02 0.08 2.64
N ALA A 48 1.16 -0.59 2.75
CA ALA A 48 1.80 -1.22 1.59
C ALA A 48 0.89 -2.29 0.97
N MET A 49 0.21 -3.07 1.79
CA MET A 49 -0.73 -4.08 1.30
C MET A 49 -1.92 -3.44 0.59
N LEU A 50 -2.42 -2.32 1.12
CA LEU A 50 -3.51 -1.58 0.49
C LEU A 50 -3.11 -1.07 -0.90
N VAL A 51 -1.89 -0.54 -1.03
CA VAL A 51 -1.36 -0.10 -2.33
C VAL A 51 -1.32 -1.26 -3.31
N ARG A 52 -0.85 -2.42 -2.88
CA ARG A 52 -0.80 -3.61 -3.74
C ARG A 52 -2.19 -4.07 -4.17
N CYS A 53 -3.16 -3.98 -3.27
CA CYS A 53 -4.55 -4.30 -3.61
C CYS A 53 -5.10 -3.36 -4.68
N PHE A 54 -4.88 -2.07 -4.51
CA PHE A 54 -5.35 -1.09 -5.52
C PHE A 54 -4.64 -1.26 -6.85
N ASP A 55 -3.34 -1.57 -6.83
CA ASP A 55 -2.60 -1.86 -8.07
C ASP A 55 -3.19 -3.09 -8.77
N ALA A 56 -3.50 -4.14 -8.02
CA ALA A 56 -4.10 -5.36 -8.57
C ALA A 56 -5.47 -5.11 -9.20
N LEU A 57 -6.23 -4.15 -8.66
CA LEU A 57 -7.53 -3.73 -9.20
C LEU A 57 -7.40 -2.65 -10.28
N GLU A 58 -6.17 -2.26 -10.60
CA GLU A 58 -5.91 -1.18 -11.57
C GLU A 58 -6.56 0.15 -11.16
N ASN A 59 -6.76 0.34 -9.85
CA ASN A 59 -7.25 1.61 -9.31
C ASN A 59 -6.06 2.52 -9.03
N TYR A 60 -5.54 3.12 -10.10
CA TYR A 60 -4.28 3.85 -10.05
C TYR A 60 -4.38 5.16 -9.27
N GLN A 61 -5.52 5.81 -9.29
CA GLN A 61 -5.68 7.03 -8.48
C GLN A 61 -5.58 6.71 -6.98
N SER A 62 -6.18 5.59 -6.55
CA SER A 62 -6.08 5.16 -5.16
C SER A 62 -4.64 4.79 -4.77
N VAL A 63 -3.88 4.18 -5.71
CA VAL A 63 -2.45 3.92 -5.48
C VAL A 63 -1.72 5.24 -5.18
N ILE A 64 -1.97 6.27 -5.97
CA ILE A 64 -1.33 7.58 -5.77
C ILE A 64 -1.75 8.18 -4.43
N ASP A 65 -3.02 8.15 -4.11
CA ASP A 65 -3.53 8.76 -2.88
C ASP A 65 -2.91 8.13 -1.62
N VAL A 66 -2.83 6.80 -1.58
CA VAL A 66 -2.24 6.11 -0.43
C VAL A 66 -0.73 6.34 -0.36
N THR A 67 -0.04 6.29 -1.50
CA THR A 67 1.41 6.51 -1.52
C THR A 67 1.79 7.95 -1.25
N ASP A 68 0.93 8.93 -1.53
CA ASP A 68 1.17 10.32 -1.14
C ASP A 68 1.40 10.42 0.36
N ASP A 69 0.53 9.81 1.15
CA ASP A 69 0.69 9.80 2.60
C ASP A 69 1.94 9.04 3.04
N MET A 70 2.21 7.90 2.41
CA MET A 70 3.35 7.06 2.79
C MET A 70 4.70 7.74 2.58
N MET A 71 4.80 8.62 1.58
CA MET A 71 6.05 9.33 1.32
C MET A 71 6.43 10.29 2.45
N LEU A 72 5.48 10.62 3.31
CA LEU A 72 5.72 11.52 4.45
C LEU A 72 6.23 10.80 5.69
N PHE A 73 6.22 9.46 5.71
CA PHE A 73 6.60 8.69 6.89
C PHE A 73 7.98 8.05 6.69
N ASP A 74 8.71 7.97 7.80
CA ASP A 74 9.88 7.11 7.85
C ASP A 74 9.43 5.67 7.67
N SER A 75 10.03 4.96 6.74
CA SER A 75 9.70 3.57 6.49
C SER A 75 10.96 2.82 6.06
N ASN A 76 10.86 1.51 6.10
CA ASN A 76 11.90 0.64 5.56
C ASN A 76 12.25 1.07 4.13
N PRO A 77 13.54 1.29 3.80
CA PRO A 77 13.93 1.74 2.46
C PRO A 77 13.44 0.83 1.33
N GLU A 78 13.39 -0.46 1.56
CA GLU A 78 12.91 -1.41 0.55
C GLU A 78 11.42 -1.25 0.28
N ILE A 79 10.65 -1.06 1.34
CA ILE A 79 9.21 -0.80 1.21
C ILE A 79 8.99 0.52 0.49
N LYS A 80 9.74 1.55 0.87
CA LYS A 80 9.63 2.87 0.26
C LYS A 80 9.94 2.80 -1.24
N LYS A 81 11.00 2.09 -1.61
CA LYS A 81 11.36 1.89 -3.02
C LYS A 81 10.27 1.14 -3.78
N SER A 82 9.74 0.06 -3.19
CA SER A 82 8.67 -0.74 -3.78
C SER A 82 7.42 0.11 -4.01
N MET A 83 7.05 0.93 -3.03
CA MET A 83 5.89 1.81 -3.15
C MET A 83 6.11 2.90 -4.19
N ALA A 84 7.32 3.45 -4.28
CA ALA A 84 7.66 4.44 -5.30
C ALA A 84 7.51 3.86 -6.71
N LEU A 85 7.90 2.61 -6.90
CA LEU A 85 7.73 1.94 -8.19
C LEU A 85 6.27 1.75 -8.57
N LEU A 86 5.44 1.33 -7.61
CA LEU A 86 4.00 1.19 -7.85
C LEU A 86 3.35 2.54 -8.14
N ARG A 87 3.79 3.58 -7.42
CA ARG A 87 3.34 4.95 -7.66
C ARG A 87 3.72 5.44 -9.06
N ALA A 88 4.97 5.19 -9.48
CA ALA A 88 5.42 5.57 -10.80
C ALA A 88 4.60 4.86 -11.90
N ARG A 89 4.33 3.58 -11.71
CA ARG A 89 3.49 2.81 -12.62
C ARG A 89 2.07 3.40 -12.71
N ALA A 90 1.48 3.73 -11.56
CA ALA A 90 0.15 4.32 -11.51
C ALA A 90 0.12 5.65 -12.27
N MET A 91 1.11 6.50 -12.06
CA MET A 91 1.21 7.78 -12.75
C MET A 91 1.40 7.60 -14.25
N GLN A 92 2.20 6.62 -14.66
CA GLN A 92 2.39 6.30 -16.07
C GLN A 92 1.07 5.86 -16.70
N LYS A 93 0.32 5.00 -16.02
CA LYS A 93 -0.98 4.53 -16.52
C LYS A 93 -2.00 5.65 -16.63
N LEU A 94 -1.86 6.69 -15.80
CA LEU A 94 -2.73 7.88 -15.86
C LEU A 94 -2.17 8.97 -16.79
N GLY A 95 -1.09 8.70 -17.52
CA GLY A 95 -0.52 9.64 -18.47
C GLY A 95 0.35 10.73 -17.86
N ARG A 96 0.83 10.57 -16.64
CA ARG A 96 1.63 11.57 -15.91
C ARG A 96 3.13 11.28 -16.02
N ASN A 97 3.66 11.31 -17.25
CA ASN A 97 5.02 10.84 -17.52
C ASN A 97 6.13 11.66 -16.86
N GLU A 98 5.96 12.98 -16.70
CA GLU A 98 6.96 13.81 -16.03
C GLU A 98 7.08 13.46 -14.55
N ALA A 99 5.95 13.20 -13.91
CA ALA A 99 5.94 12.75 -12.52
C ALA A 99 6.67 11.40 -12.37
N VAL A 100 6.53 10.52 -13.36
CA VAL A 100 7.24 9.23 -13.37
C VAL A 100 8.75 9.46 -13.39
N ARG A 101 9.24 10.32 -14.26
CA ARG A 101 10.68 10.63 -14.36
C ARG A 101 11.22 11.16 -13.04
N LYS A 102 10.47 12.04 -12.39
CA LYS A 102 10.87 12.59 -11.11
C LYS A 102 10.98 11.50 -10.04
N ILE A 103 10.00 10.62 -9.94
CA ILE A 103 10.01 9.54 -8.96
C ILE A 103 11.17 8.60 -9.21
N LEU A 104 11.39 8.19 -10.45
CA LEU A 104 12.49 7.28 -10.79
C LEU A 104 13.85 7.90 -10.49
N SER A 105 14.00 9.18 -10.72
CA SER A 105 15.20 9.92 -10.36
C SER A 105 15.45 9.91 -8.86
N GLU A 106 14.41 10.13 -8.06
CA GLU A 106 14.51 10.15 -6.59
C GLU A 106 14.94 8.81 -6.00
N ILE A 107 14.60 7.69 -6.65
CA ILE A 107 14.99 6.36 -6.20
C ILE A 107 16.25 5.84 -6.89
N GLY A 108 16.89 6.67 -7.71
CA GLY A 108 18.14 6.31 -8.40
C GLY A 108 17.98 5.37 -9.58
N MET A 109 16.81 5.31 -10.18
CA MET A 109 16.53 4.45 -11.34
C MET A 109 16.33 5.27 -12.60
N ASN A 110 17.34 5.94 -13.04
CA ASN A 110 17.29 6.71 -14.26
C ASN A 110 17.51 5.86 -15.50
#